data_1f7839654ed98b8282467770c14d7865
#
_entry.id   1f7839654ed98b8282467770c14d7865
#
_cell.length_a   1.000
_cell.length_b   1.000
_cell.length_c   1.000
_cell.angle_alpha   90.00
_cell.angle_beta   90.00
_cell.angle_gamma   90.00
#
_symmetry.space_group_name_H-M   'P 1'
#
loop_
_entity.id
_entity.type
_entity.pdbx_description
1 polymer ?
#
loop_
_entity_poly.entity_id
_entity_poly.type
_entity_poly.pdbx_seq_one_letter_code
_entity_poly.pdbx_strand_id
1 'polypeptide(L)'
;GRVYDDRRRLWYGIKVLGLKGTVGDAFEGLKAGYTGYFHKAILQQNCHAVSGKAMMLRRELFLKAGGFSEDVEDRMKDVDLCLKLEKLGYRNVYEPGIAVILQDHQRGRKQGARPAAQFAKKWKSLLQMPDRFYNSNLSLDNTDFRIRDYHRKED
;
A
#
# COMPACT_ATOMS: atom_id res chain seq x y z
N GLY A 1 5.55 -4.73 7.73
CA GLY A 1 5.82 -3.92 8.92
C GLY A 1 5.42 -2.46 8.76
N ARG A 2 5.50 -1.69 9.83
CA ARG A 2 5.33 -0.24 9.85
C ARG A 2 6.65 0.44 9.53
N VAL A 3 6.61 1.44 8.65
CA VAL A 3 7.81 2.20 8.28
C VAL A 3 7.59 3.68 8.59
N TYR A 4 8.36 4.19 9.52
CA TYR A 4 8.30 5.57 9.99
C TYR A 4 9.45 6.41 9.44
N ASP A 5 9.23 7.71 9.37
CA ASP A 5 10.31 8.67 9.22
C ASP A 5 10.99 8.96 10.57
N ASP A 6 12.03 9.80 10.58
CA ASP A 6 12.76 10.26 11.78
C ASP A 6 11.90 11.14 12.71
N ARG A 7 10.78 11.70 12.21
CA ARG A 7 9.78 12.44 13.01
C ARG A 7 8.69 11.53 13.56
N ARG A 8 8.90 10.19 13.46
CA ARG A 8 7.95 9.20 13.91
C ARG A 8 6.56 9.32 13.26
N ARG A 9 6.52 9.65 11.95
CA ARG A 9 5.30 9.60 11.14
C ARG A 9 5.32 8.35 10.28
N LEU A 10 4.20 7.63 10.24
CA LEU A 10 4.03 6.44 9.40
C LEU A 10 3.96 6.88 7.93
N TRP A 11 4.78 6.28 7.10
CA TRP A 11 4.80 6.56 5.67
C TRP A 11 4.47 5.36 4.82
N TYR A 12 4.87 4.16 5.26
CA TYR A 12 4.67 2.96 4.49
C TYR A 12 4.19 1.82 5.38
N GLY A 13 3.32 0.98 4.83
CA GLY A 13 2.78 -0.18 5.54
C GLY A 13 1.83 -0.94 4.65
N ILE A 14 0.52 -0.71 4.82
CA ILE A 14 -0.53 -1.29 4.00
C ILE A 14 -0.65 -0.49 2.70
N LYS A 15 -0.71 -1.17 1.57
CA LYS A 15 -1.04 -0.61 0.27
C LYS A 15 -2.52 -0.87 -0.03
N VAL A 16 -3.26 0.19 -0.37
CA VAL A 16 -4.67 0.12 -0.73
C VAL A 16 -4.82 0.37 -2.23
N LEU A 17 -5.51 -0.54 -2.91
CA LEU A 17 -5.79 -0.40 -4.34
C LEU A 17 -6.85 0.70 -4.57
N GLY A 18 -6.65 1.50 -5.60
CA GLY A 18 -7.50 2.65 -5.92
C GLY A 18 -7.18 3.92 -5.14
N LEU A 19 -6.50 3.83 -4.01
CA LEU A 19 -6.15 5.00 -3.19
C LEU A 19 -5.26 5.97 -3.98
N LYS A 20 -5.64 7.25 -3.98
CA LYS A 20 -4.98 8.31 -4.78
C LYS A 20 -4.90 7.98 -6.28
N GLY A 21 -5.93 7.31 -6.80
CA GLY A 21 -6.09 7.03 -8.22
C GLY A 21 -5.44 5.75 -8.73
N THR A 22 -4.50 5.13 -8.00
CA THR A 22 -3.88 3.85 -8.41
C THR A 22 -3.63 2.94 -7.22
N VAL A 23 -2.63 3.25 -6.42
CA VAL A 23 -2.30 2.56 -5.16
C VAL A 23 -1.66 3.58 -4.23
N GLY A 24 -2.12 3.62 -3.00
CA GLY A 24 -1.57 4.52 -1.98
C GLY A 24 -1.22 3.79 -0.68
N ASP A 25 -0.41 4.45 0.15
CA ASP A 25 -0.11 3.97 1.48
C ASP A 25 -1.19 4.41 2.46
N ALA A 26 -1.80 3.45 3.16
CA ALA A 26 -2.74 3.72 4.22
C ALA A 26 -2.05 4.44 5.39
N PHE A 27 -2.75 5.39 5.99
CA PHE A 27 -2.29 6.13 7.17
C PHE A 27 -1.01 6.95 6.96
N GLU A 28 -0.69 7.31 5.72
CA GLU A 28 0.46 8.18 5.41
C GLU A 28 0.42 9.46 6.27
N GLY A 29 1.51 9.74 7.00
CA GLY A 29 1.64 10.89 7.88
C GLY A 29 1.10 10.70 9.31
N LEU A 30 0.50 9.54 9.64
CA LEU A 30 0.00 9.25 10.99
C LEU A 30 1.16 9.26 11.99
N LYS A 31 1.01 9.99 13.09
CA LYS A 31 2.02 10.02 14.16
C LYS A 31 2.11 8.68 14.87
N ALA A 32 3.31 8.28 15.28
CA ALA A 32 3.50 7.10 16.13
C ALA A 32 2.69 7.23 17.42
N GLY A 33 2.10 6.12 17.85
CA GLY A 33 1.19 6.07 19.00
C GLY A 33 -0.28 6.25 18.64
N TYR A 34 -0.60 6.78 17.46
CA TYR A 34 -1.99 6.80 16.98
C TYR A 34 -2.32 5.48 16.27
N THR A 35 -3.53 5.02 16.48
CA THR A 35 -3.97 3.69 16.04
C THR A 35 -4.70 3.71 14.69
N GLY A 36 -5.03 4.92 14.20
CA GLY A 36 -5.79 5.09 12.96
C GLY A 36 -7.26 4.63 13.06
N TYR A 37 -7.93 4.59 11.93
CA TYR A 37 -9.32 4.16 11.80
C TYR A 37 -9.50 2.74 12.35
N PHE A 38 -10.37 2.58 13.38
CA PHE A 38 -10.65 1.30 14.05
C PHE A 38 -9.38 0.49 14.38
N HIS A 39 -8.35 1.16 14.86
CA HIS A 39 -7.05 0.56 15.22
C HIS A 39 -6.30 -0.15 14.06
N LYS A 40 -6.74 0.02 12.81
CA LYS A 40 -6.17 -0.68 11.65
C LYS A 40 -4.66 -0.45 11.45
N ALA A 41 -4.11 0.67 11.93
CA ALA A 41 -2.67 0.92 11.84
C ALA A 41 -1.84 0.04 12.76
N ILE A 42 -2.45 -0.59 13.78
CA ILE A 42 -1.77 -1.40 14.79
C ILE A 42 -2.30 -2.83 14.91
N LEU A 43 -3.23 -3.23 14.05
CA LEU A 43 -3.78 -4.59 14.03
C LEU A 43 -3.19 -5.38 12.86
N GLN A 44 -2.85 -6.65 13.15
CA GLN A 44 -2.50 -7.60 12.10
C GLN A 44 -3.71 -7.84 11.21
N GLN A 45 -3.54 -7.75 9.90
CA GLN A 45 -4.65 -7.92 8.96
C GLN A 45 -4.17 -8.35 7.57
N ASN A 46 -5.08 -9.00 6.84
CA ASN A 46 -4.86 -9.27 5.43
C ASN A 46 -5.01 -7.97 4.61
N CYS A 47 -4.25 -7.87 3.52
CA CYS A 47 -4.32 -6.78 2.56
C CYS A 47 -3.89 -7.27 1.18
N HIS A 48 -4.17 -6.52 0.12
CA HIS A 48 -3.67 -6.85 -1.22
C HIS A 48 -2.16 -6.71 -1.33
N ALA A 49 -1.59 -5.72 -0.67
CA ALA A 49 -0.15 -5.54 -0.70
C ALA A 49 0.37 -4.81 0.55
N VAL A 50 1.64 -5.03 0.83
CA VAL A 50 2.43 -4.32 1.85
C VAL A 50 3.63 -3.66 1.19
N SER A 51 4.12 -2.60 1.83
CA SER A 51 5.30 -1.90 1.32
C SER A 51 6.56 -2.78 1.36
N GLY A 52 7.31 -2.77 0.28
CA GLY A 52 8.62 -3.43 0.16
C GLY A 52 9.69 -2.85 1.08
N LYS A 53 9.46 -1.68 1.68
CA LYS A 53 10.40 -1.06 2.63
C LYS A 53 10.59 -1.87 3.93
N ALA A 54 9.58 -2.67 4.31
CA ALA A 54 9.64 -3.58 5.46
C ALA A 54 8.82 -4.85 5.16
N MET A 55 9.26 -5.62 4.17
CA MET A 55 8.64 -6.84 3.68
C MET A 55 9.53 -8.04 4.00
N MET A 56 8.90 -9.15 4.34
CA MET A 56 9.55 -10.45 4.49
C MET A 56 8.73 -11.51 3.79
N LEU A 57 9.38 -12.39 3.05
CA LEU A 57 8.77 -13.56 2.44
C LEU A 57 9.81 -14.67 2.27
N ARG A 58 9.35 -15.90 2.08
CA ARG A 58 10.24 -17.03 1.80
C ARG A 58 10.88 -16.86 0.43
N ARG A 59 12.18 -17.11 0.32
CA ARG A 59 12.94 -17.04 -0.95
C ARG A 59 12.29 -17.86 -2.05
N GLU A 60 11.81 -19.06 -1.72
CA GLU A 60 11.13 -19.95 -2.67
C GLU A 60 9.87 -19.30 -3.29
N LEU A 61 9.08 -18.58 -2.50
CA LEU A 61 7.89 -17.87 -2.97
C LEU A 61 8.27 -16.68 -3.85
N PHE A 62 9.33 -15.97 -3.51
CA PHE A 62 9.87 -14.89 -4.34
C PHE A 62 10.24 -15.41 -5.73
N LEU A 63 10.99 -16.51 -5.79
CA LEU A 63 11.39 -17.13 -7.04
C LEU A 63 10.19 -17.69 -7.82
N LYS A 64 9.25 -18.38 -7.14
CA LYS A 64 8.03 -18.90 -7.74
C LYS A 64 7.15 -17.80 -8.34
N ALA A 65 7.10 -16.63 -7.72
CA ALA A 65 6.38 -15.46 -8.25
C ALA A 65 7.13 -14.76 -9.39
N GLY A 66 8.34 -15.20 -9.75
CA GLY A 66 9.18 -14.57 -10.77
C GLY A 66 9.87 -13.28 -10.31
N GLY A 67 10.04 -13.09 -9.00
CA GLY A 67 10.74 -11.93 -8.44
C GLY A 67 10.07 -10.59 -8.70
N PHE A 68 10.84 -9.51 -8.68
CA PHE A 68 10.37 -8.19 -9.09
C PHE A 68 10.30 -8.10 -10.61
N SER A 69 9.19 -7.54 -11.11
CA SER A 69 8.98 -7.36 -12.55
C SER A 69 9.76 -6.16 -13.06
N GLU A 70 10.45 -6.32 -14.18
CA GLU A 70 11.18 -5.22 -14.84
C GLU A 70 10.26 -4.32 -15.66
N ASP A 71 9.14 -4.86 -16.11
CA ASP A 71 8.10 -4.19 -16.89
C ASP A 71 7.14 -3.33 -16.06
N VAL A 72 7.42 -3.16 -14.76
CA VAL A 72 6.60 -2.36 -13.83
C VAL A 72 7.48 -1.28 -13.19
N GLU A 73 6.89 -0.10 -13.00
CA GLU A 73 7.57 1.03 -12.36
C GLU A 73 8.10 0.66 -10.97
N ASP A 74 9.31 1.10 -10.63
CA ASP A 74 10.00 0.74 -9.37
C ASP A 74 9.16 0.92 -8.12
N ARG A 75 8.36 1.97 -8.07
CA ARG A 75 7.46 2.27 -6.95
C ARG A 75 6.29 1.29 -6.80
N MET A 76 6.03 0.46 -7.82
CA MET A 76 4.94 -0.52 -7.84
C MET A 76 5.43 -1.97 -7.80
N LYS A 77 6.73 -2.20 -7.79
CA LYS A 77 7.31 -3.55 -7.79
C LYS A 77 6.92 -4.38 -6.57
N ASP A 78 6.82 -3.74 -5.41
CA ASP A 78 6.37 -4.38 -4.18
C ASP A 78 4.89 -4.79 -4.26
N VAL A 79 4.05 -3.91 -4.80
CA VAL A 79 2.63 -4.20 -5.01
C VAL A 79 2.45 -5.31 -6.04
N ASP A 80 3.16 -5.22 -7.18
CA ASP A 80 3.13 -6.24 -8.23
C ASP A 80 3.52 -7.63 -7.69
N LEU A 81 4.58 -7.70 -6.89
CA LEU A 81 5.00 -8.94 -6.24
C LEU A 81 3.91 -9.50 -5.31
N CYS A 82 3.33 -8.65 -4.46
CA CYS A 82 2.24 -9.04 -3.58
C CYS A 82 1.04 -9.61 -4.36
N LEU A 83 0.65 -8.94 -5.45
CA LEU A 83 -0.47 -9.39 -6.29
C LEU A 83 -0.15 -10.68 -7.06
N LYS A 84 1.09 -10.90 -7.47
CA LYS A 84 1.53 -12.20 -8.05
C LYS A 84 1.44 -13.33 -7.02
N LEU A 85 1.86 -13.08 -5.79
CA LEU A 85 1.73 -14.05 -4.70
C LEU A 85 0.26 -14.36 -4.41
N GLU A 86 -0.61 -13.36 -4.43
CA GLU A 86 -2.05 -13.54 -4.25
C GLU A 86 -2.67 -14.40 -5.37
N LYS A 87 -2.27 -14.21 -6.64
CA LYS A 87 -2.67 -15.08 -7.75
C LYS A 87 -2.20 -16.54 -7.57
N LEU A 88 -1.10 -16.76 -6.88
CA LEU A 88 -0.60 -18.08 -6.53
C LEU A 88 -1.30 -18.69 -5.30
N GLY A 89 -2.33 -18.02 -4.75
CA GLY A 89 -3.11 -18.49 -3.61
C GLY A 89 -2.53 -18.13 -2.24
N TYR A 90 -1.51 -17.31 -2.16
CA TYR A 90 -0.94 -16.83 -0.90
C TYR A 90 -1.66 -15.57 -0.41
N ARG A 91 -1.56 -15.31 0.89
CA ARG A 91 -2.11 -14.12 1.53
C ARG A 91 -0.98 -13.16 1.88
N ASN A 92 -1.21 -11.88 1.62
CA ASN A 92 -0.35 -10.81 2.11
C ASN A 92 -0.88 -10.35 3.47
N VAL A 93 -0.01 -10.32 4.47
CA VAL A 93 -0.36 -9.97 5.85
C VAL A 93 0.43 -8.74 6.27
N TYR A 94 -0.28 -7.74 6.73
CA TYR A 94 0.32 -6.61 7.43
C TYR A 94 0.58 -6.99 8.88
N GLU A 95 1.86 -6.91 9.30
CA GLU A 95 2.30 -7.20 10.68
C GLU A 95 2.81 -5.92 11.35
N PRO A 96 1.99 -5.26 12.16
CA PRO A 96 2.36 -3.99 12.79
C PRO A 96 3.32 -4.13 13.99
N GLY A 97 3.54 -5.33 14.50
CA GLY A 97 4.51 -5.57 15.57
C GLY A 97 5.94 -5.21 15.16
N ILE A 98 6.23 -5.26 13.87
CA ILE A 98 7.53 -4.87 13.30
C ILE A 98 7.47 -3.40 12.87
N ALA A 99 8.36 -2.59 13.41
CA ALA A 99 8.49 -1.18 13.07
C ALA A 99 9.95 -0.83 12.74
N VAL A 100 10.14 -0.12 11.64
CA VAL A 100 11.45 0.39 11.22
C VAL A 100 11.40 1.91 11.04
N ILE A 101 12.52 2.58 11.26
CA ILE A 101 12.67 4.01 11.01
C ILE A 101 13.61 4.16 9.83
N LEU A 102 13.15 4.81 8.78
CA LEU A 102 14.00 5.18 7.66
C LEU A 102 14.69 6.50 7.97
N GLN A 103 16.01 6.46 8.02
CA GLN A 103 16.88 7.65 8.08
C GLN A 103 17.12 8.18 6.66
N ASP A 104 16.07 8.40 5.90
CA ASP A 104 16.19 8.89 4.54
C ASP A 104 15.99 10.41 4.50
N HIS A 105 17.04 11.13 4.17
CA HIS A 105 16.99 12.58 3.96
C HIS A 105 16.27 12.98 2.65
N GLN A 106 15.83 12.01 1.85
CA GLN A 106 15.05 12.26 0.63
C GLN A 106 13.54 12.44 0.92
N ARG A 107 13.22 13.01 2.08
CA ARG A 107 11.86 13.36 2.44
C ARG A 107 11.25 14.29 1.41
N GLY A 108 10.07 13.92 0.98
CA GLY A 108 9.25 14.83 0.21
C GLY A 108 9.72 15.12 -1.20
N ARG A 109 10.65 14.37 -1.77
CA ARG A 109 10.53 14.15 -3.20
C ARG A 109 9.16 13.48 -3.37
N LYS A 110 8.15 14.33 -3.54
CA LYS A 110 6.96 13.98 -4.27
C LYS A 110 7.53 13.32 -5.51
N GLN A 111 7.68 12.01 -5.48
CA GLN A 111 7.84 11.27 -6.71
C GLN A 111 6.59 11.69 -7.46
N GLY A 112 6.80 12.70 -8.31
CA GLY A 112 5.72 13.35 -9.01
C GLY A 112 4.86 12.23 -9.51
N ALA A 113 3.56 12.37 -9.47
CA ALA A 113 2.59 11.37 -9.84
C ALA A 113 2.82 10.94 -11.29
N ARG A 114 3.98 10.30 -11.55
CA ARG A 114 4.21 9.60 -12.81
C ARG A 114 3.17 8.51 -12.80
N PRO A 115 2.30 8.51 -13.81
CA PRO A 115 1.29 7.47 -13.89
C PRO A 115 1.98 6.12 -13.81
N ALA A 116 1.51 5.23 -12.94
CA ALA A 116 1.94 3.84 -12.91
C ALA A 116 1.26 3.12 -14.10
N ALA A 117 1.55 3.57 -15.31
CA ALA A 117 0.82 3.19 -16.51
C ALA A 117 1.00 1.71 -16.86
N GLN A 118 2.22 1.20 -16.69
CA GLN A 118 2.53 -0.21 -16.96
C GLN A 118 1.89 -1.10 -15.91
N PHE A 119 1.99 -0.74 -14.63
CA PHE A 119 1.31 -1.41 -13.54
C PHE A 119 -0.21 -1.40 -13.73
N ALA A 120 -0.80 -0.23 -14.03
CA ALA A 120 -2.23 -0.09 -14.25
C ALA A 120 -2.73 -0.92 -15.45
N LYS A 121 -1.96 -0.99 -16.54
CA LYS A 121 -2.25 -1.86 -17.68
C LYS A 121 -2.23 -3.34 -17.29
N LYS A 122 -1.20 -3.78 -16.56
CA LYS A 122 -1.02 -5.17 -16.13
C LYS A 122 -2.13 -5.64 -15.20
N TRP A 123 -2.58 -4.78 -14.28
CA TRP A 123 -3.55 -5.11 -13.24
C TRP A 123 -4.91 -4.45 -13.46
N LYS A 124 -5.22 -4.05 -14.70
CA LYS A 124 -6.44 -3.30 -15.06
C LYS A 124 -7.71 -3.91 -14.48
N SER A 125 -7.94 -5.21 -14.64
CA SER A 125 -9.14 -5.88 -14.16
C SER A 125 -9.29 -5.84 -12.63
N LEU A 126 -8.17 -5.95 -11.92
CA LEU A 126 -8.16 -5.88 -10.45
C LEU A 126 -8.42 -4.45 -9.96
N LEU A 127 -7.81 -3.45 -10.59
CA LEU A 127 -7.97 -2.04 -10.23
C LEU A 127 -9.36 -1.47 -10.56
N GLN A 128 -10.13 -2.14 -11.41
CA GLN A 128 -11.52 -1.79 -11.69
C GLN A 128 -12.50 -2.34 -10.63
N MET A 129 -12.05 -3.25 -9.78
CA MET A 129 -12.84 -3.78 -8.68
C MET A 129 -12.53 -3.02 -7.38
N PRO A 130 -13.52 -2.86 -6.48
CA PRO A 130 -13.25 -2.35 -5.15
C PRO A 130 -12.21 -3.21 -4.43
N ASP A 131 -11.30 -2.58 -3.69
CA ASP A 131 -10.37 -3.29 -2.81
C ASP A 131 -11.17 -4.03 -1.72
N ARG A 132 -11.11 -5.36 -1.71
CA ARG A 132 -11.89 -6.21 -0.78
C ARG A 132 -11.51 -6.04 0.70
N PHE A 133 -10.37 -5.42 0.97
CA PHE A 133 -9.89 -5.13 2.33
C PHE A 133 -10.14 -3.67 2.74
N TYR A 134 -10.74 -2.88 1.83
CA TYR A 134 -11.07 -1.47 2.05
C TYR A 134 -12.58 -1.24 1.95
N ASN A 135 -13.16 -0.57 2.96
CA ASN A 135 -14.59 -0.31 2.96
C ASN A 135 -14.94 0.72 1.86
N SER A 136 -15.86 0.37 0.96
CA SER A 136 -16.28 1.22 -0.16
C SER A 136 -16.93 2.54 0.25
N ASN A 137 -17.39 2.67 1.50
CA ASN A 137 -17.93 3.91 2.04
C ASN A 137 -16.83 4.91 2.46
N LEU A 138 -15.57 4.51 2.40
CA LEU A 138 -14.45 5.38 2.73
C LEU A 138 -13.86 6.03 1.48
N SER A 139 -13.33 7.24 1.66
CA SER A 139 -12.70 7.99 0.57
C SER A 139 -11.41 7.32 0.11
N LEU A 140 -11.24 7.21 -1.21
CA LEU A 140 -9.98 6.81 -1.84
C LEU A 140 -9.05 8.00 -2.13
N ASP A 141 -9.48 9.23 -1.85
CA ASP A 141 -8.66 10.44 -2.05
C ASP A 141 -7.71 10.69 -0.88
N ASN A 142 -8.03 10.14 0.29
CA ASN A 142 -7.33 10.39 1.55
C ASN A 142 -6.86 9.10 2.20
N THR A 143 -5.69 9.17 2.83
CA THR A 143 -5.02 8.01 3.45
C THR A 143 -5.46 7.71 4.88
N ASP A 144 -6.37 8.53 5.43
CA ASP A 144 -6.82 8.48 6.83
C ASP A 144 -8.12 7.72 7.07
N PHE A 145 -8.67 7.07 6.03
CA PHE A 145 -9.92 6.30 6.09
C PHE A 145 -11.14 7.14 6.45
N ARG A 146 -11.17 8.42 6.10
CA ARG A 146 -12.36 9.25 6.28
C ARG A 146 -13.52 8.77 5.42
N ILE A 147 -14.75 9.08 5.83
CA ILE A 147 -15.96 8.76 5.09
C ILE A 147 -15.93 9.46 3.71
N ARG A 148 -16.41 8.75 2.69
CA ARG A 148 -16.55 9.29 1.34
C ARG A 148 -17.61 10.38 1.33
N ASP A 149 -17.29 11.52 0.73
CA ASP A 149 -18.25 12.59 0.50
C ASP A 149 -19.06 12.31 -0.76
N TYR A 150 -20.28 11.84 -0.60
CA TYR A 150 -21.19 11.53 -1.71
C TYR A 150 -21.84 12.79 -2.34
N HIS A 151 -21.69 13.96 -1.71
CA HIS A 151 -22.23 15.22 -2.22
C HIS A 151 -21.24 15.99 -3.10
N ARG A 152 -20.00 15.57 -3.14
CA ARG A 152 -19.00 16.16 -4.03
C ARG A 152 -19.24 15.62 -5.43
N LYS A 153 -19.95 16.41 -6.28
CA LYS A 153 -20.03 16.13 -7.72
C LYS A 153 -18.62 16.12 -8.27
N GLU A 154 -18.28 15.10 -9.04
CA GLU A 154 -17.09 15.12 -9.87
C GLU A 154 -17.34 16.19 -10.95
N ASP A 155 -16.75 17.39 -10.78
CA ASP A 155 -16.68 18.42 -11.81
C ASP A 155 -15.58 18.05 -12.83
#